data_56261118def7ba5039c3724ee5605ffc
#
_entry.id   56261118def7ba5039c3724ee5605ffc
#
_cell.length_a   1.000
_cell.length_b   1.000
_cell.length_c   1.000
_cell.angle_alpha   90.00
_cell.angle_beta   90.00
_cell.angle_gamma   90.00
#
_symmetry.space_group_name_H-M   'P 1'
#
loop_
_entity.id
_entity.type
_entity.pdbx_description
1 polymer ?
#
loop_
_entity_poly.entity_id
_entity_poly.type
_entity_poly.pdbx_seq_one_letter_code
_entity_poly.pdbx_strand_id
1 'polypeptide(L)'
;MQKRIFSRTGILRMNQSILLDMDSLWQRFGCEETAIAEGYEVVHFDDDMKLRRYYEFECQDQPDARRILVIDHGALYVPMDITRRYPVVKLSLQGLFPTLDCDVLAKLPGLDFDHLAFIADQLPLQKMDKQQTWKFCTEDLRTIPYAEPYANALLDEAVSLATSAVSHRDWTPVAISYGKATMFQHSGVALRGFYKKQKKQQIEAAFVKWIDAKYGMLSGVVDRKRPVLLSKVNDFIRKGNDKIALIVMDGMSFENFFTIQRMLAHE
;
A
#
# COMPACT_ATOMS: atom_id res chain seq x y z
N MET A 1 -1.44 -3.17 3.67
CA MET A 1 -2.18 -4.16 2.83
C MET A 1 -1.27 -5.07 2.02
N GLN A 2 -0.29 -4.58 1.28
CA GLN A 2 0.60 -5.42 0.45
C GLN A 2 1.20 -6.61 1.21
N LYS A 3 1.78 -6.38 2.41
CA LYS A 3 2.33 -7.46 3.25
C LYS A 3 1.33 -8.59 3.50
N ARG A 4 0.06 -8.23 3.77
CA ARG A 4 -1.01 -9.20 3.98
C ARG A 4 -1.36 -9.96 2.70
N ILE A 5 -1.46 -9.27 1.56
CA ILE A 5 -1.68 -9.90 0.25
C ILE A 5 -0.59 -10.93 -0.03
N PHE A 6 0.67 -10.53 0.03
CA PHE A 6 1.80 -11.43 -0.25
C PHE A 6 1.92 -12.59 0.75
N SER A 7 1.64 -12.34 2.03
CA SER A 7 1.63 -13.37 3.05
C SER A 7 0.51 -14.39 2.85
N ARG A 8 -0.70 -13.94 2.54
CA ARG A 8 -1.88 -14.80 2.36
C ARG A 8 -1.88 -15.55 1.04
N THR A 9 -1.39 -14.94 -0.02
CA THR A 9 -1.30 -15.58 -1.34
C THR A 9 -0.06 -16.44 -1.50
N GLY A 10 1.02 -16.12 -0.79
CA GLY A 10 2.32 -16.78 -0.96
C GLY A 10 2.96 -16.55 -2.33
N ILE A 11 2.42 -15.62 -3.13
CA ILE A 11 2.77 -15.46 -4.55
C ILE A 11 4.25 -15.15 -4.79
N LEU A 12 4.88 -14.36 -3.90
CA LEU A 12 6.31 -14.04 -4.00
C LEU A 12 7.24 -15.22 -3.61
N ARG A 13 6.67 -16.37 -3.20
CA ARG A 13 7.43 -17.61 -2.93
C ARG A 13 7.44 -18.57 -4.12
N MET A 14 6.65 -18.28 -5.15
CA MET A 14 6.50 -19.08 -6.34
C MET A 14 7.26 -18.44 -7.49
N ASN A 15 8.04 -19.19 -8.25
CA ASN A 15 8.70 -18.64 -9.43
C ASN A 15 7.69 -18.22 -10.50
N GLN A 16 6.61 -18.97 -10.63
CA GLN A 16 5.58 -18.74 -11.64
C GLN A 16 4.21 -18.96 -11.01
N SER A 17 3.25 -18.09 -11.30
CA SER A 17 1.89 -18.20 -10.77
C SER A 17 0.88 -17.47 -11.64
N ILE A 18 -0.37 -17.90 -11.55
CA ILE A 18 -1.54 -17.17 -12.07
C ILE A 18 -2.26 -16.55 -10.89
N LEU A 19 -2.46 -15.25 -10.93
CA LEU A 19 -3.23 -14.52 -9.93
C LEU A 19 -4.62 -14.19 -10.47
N LEU A 20 -5.64 -14.78 -9.88
CA LEU A 20 -7.03 -14.40 -10.14
C LEU A 20 -7.40 -13.25 -9.18
N ASP A 21 -7.36 -12.02 -9.67
CA ASP A 21 -7.70 -10.83 -8.89
C ASP A 21 -9.21 -10.54 -8.98
N MET A 22 -9.97 -11.11 -8.03
CA MET A 22 -11.43 -11.07 -8.05
C MET A 22 -12.01 -9.68 -7.74
N ASP A 23 -11.29 -8.87 -6.97
CA ASP A 23 -11.77 -7.60 -6.43
C ASP A 23 -10.86 -6.43 -6.81
N SER A 24 -10.03 -6.57 -7.84
CA SER A 24 -9.06 -5.56 -8.32
C SER A 24 -8.11 -5.05 -7.22
N LEU A 25 -7.74 -5.95 -6.29
CA LEU A 25 -6.92 -5.61 -5.14
C LEU A 25 -5.45 -5.44 -5.48
N TRP A 26 -4.97 -6.13 -6.51
CA TRP A 26 -3.59 -6.09 -6.97
C TRP A 26 -3.20 -4.68 -7.39
N GLN A 27 -3.99 -4.09 -8.29
CA GLN A 27 -3.80 -2.72 -8.75
C GLN A 27 -4.10 -1.71 -7.63
N ARG A 28 -5.22 -1.89 -6.92
CA ARG A 28 -5.67 -0.98 -5.85
C ARG A 28 -4.61 -0.75 -4.78
N PHE A 29 -3.84 -1.78 -4.44
CA PHE A 29 -2.81 -1.70 -3.39
C PHE A 29 -1.38 -1.60 -3.93
N GLY A 30 -1.18 -1.38 -5.23
CA GLY A 30 0.14 -1.19 -5.85
C GLY A 30 1.06 -2.40 -5.71
N CYS A 31 0.51 -3.62 -5.71
CA CYS A 31 1.29 -4.84 -5.53
C CYS A 31 2.24 -5.11 -6.70
N GLU A 32 1.91 -4.61 -7.89
CA GLU A 32 2.70 -4.81 -9.10
C GLU A 32 4.11 -4.21 -8.98
N GLU A 33 4.21 -2.96 -8.51
CA GLU A 33 5.51 -2.29 -8.35
C GLU A 33 6.42 -3.07 -7.39
N THR A 34 5.83 -3.63 -6.33
CA THR A 34 6.58 -4.45 -5.36
C THR A 34 7.03 -5.77 -6.00
N ALA A 35 6.17 -6.44 -6.76
CA ALA A 35 6.51 -7.69 -7.44
C ALA A 35 7.62 -7.46 -8.49
N ILE A 36 7.55 -6.38 -9.26
CA ILE A 36 8.59 -6.01 -10.24
C ILE A 36 9.93 -5.72 -9.52
N ALA A 37 9.90 -5.02 -8.38
CA ALA A 37 11.10 -4.75 -7.59
C ALA A 37 11.74 -6.04 -7.04
N GLU A 38 10.93 -7.09 -6.79
CA GLU A 38 11.38 -8.42 -6.38
C GLU A 38 11.83 -9.31 -7.58
N GLY A 39 11.86 -8.74 -8.79
CA GLY A 39 12.34 -9.40 -10.00
C GLY A 39 11.32 -10.27 -10.73
N TYR A 40 10.02 -10.01 -10.54
CA TYR A 40 8.98 -10.66 -11.31
C TYR A 40 8.62 -9.87 -12.57
N GLU A 41 8.36 -10.58 -13.64
CA GLU A 41 7.60 -10.08 -14.77
C GLU A 41 6.11 -10.20 -14.43
N VAL A 42 5.36 -9.10 -14.53
CA VAL A 42 3.92 -9.07 -14.26
C VAL A 42 3.19 -8.74 -15.55
N VAL A 43 2.27 -9.62 -15.94
CA VAL A 43 1.51 -9.48 -17.20
C VAL A 43 0.02 -9.64 -16.92
N HIS A 44 -0.78 -8.70 -17.41
CA HIS A 44 -2.23 -8.68 -17.22
C HIS A 44 -2.97 -9.26 -18.42
N PHE A 45 -4.03 -10.02 -18.15
CA PHE A 45 -4.88 -10.64 -19.17
C PHE A 45 -6.35 -10.37 -18.87
N ASP A 46 -7.04 -9.88 -19.90
CA ASP A 46 -8.49 -9.67 -19.98
C ASP A 46 -9.17 -10.66 -20.94
N ASP A 47 -8.40 -11.51 -21.62
CA ASP A 47 -8.82 -12.40 -22.71
C ASP A 47 -8.05 -13.73 -22.64
N ASP A 48 -8.75 -14.86 -22.77
CA ASP A 48 -8.20 -16.21 -22.69
C ASP A 48 -7.29 -16.56 -23.88
N MET A 49 -7.59 -16.03 -25.06
CA MET A 49 -6.75 -16.24 -26.25
C MET A 49 -5.42 -15.49 -26.13
N LYS A 50 -5.44 -14.28 -25.54
CA LYS A 50 -4.19 -13.54 -25.26
C LYS A 50 -3.34 -14.28 -24.25
N LEU A 51 -3.95 -14.80 -23.16
CA LEU A 51 -3.27 -15.63 -22.18
C LEU A 51 -2.66 -16.88 -22.83
N ARG A 52 -3.44 -17.58 -23.67
CA ARG A 52 -2.98 -18.79 -24.37
C ARG A 52 -1.79 -18.50 -25.28
N ARG A 53 -1.89 -17.47 -26.10
CA ARG A 53 -0.83 -17.04 -26.99
C ARG A 53 0.44 -16.68 -26.24
N TYR A 54 0.32 -15.90 -25.17
CA TYR A 54 1.46 -15.52 -24.35
C TYR A 54 2.13 -16.76 -23.72
N TYR A 55 1.32 -17.71 -23.22
CA TYR A 55 1.84 -18.96 -22.66
C TYR A 55 2.62 -19.78 -23.68
N GLU A 56 2.11 -19.89 -24.92
CA GLU A 56 2.74 -20.68 -25.96
C GLU A 56 4.02 -20.06 -26.51
N PHE A 57 4.06 -18.75 -26.67
CA PHE A 57 5.20 -18.07 -27.31
C PHE A 57 6.24 -17.55 -26.32
N GLU A 58 5.80 -17.00 -25.18
CA GLU A 58 6.74 -16.33 -24.26
C GLU A 58 7.10 -17.23 -23.06
N CYS A 59 6.13 -17.98 -22.52
CA CYS A 59 6.40 -18.77 -21.33
C CYS A 59 7.20 -20.04 -21.62
N GLN A 60 7.08 -20.60 -22.82
CA GLN A 60 7.82 -21.80 -23.22
C GLN A 60 9.28 -21.48 -23.54
N ASP A 61 9.55 -20.32 -24.11
CA ASP A 61 10.91 -19.91 -24.46
C ASP A 61 11.77 -19.59 -23.23
N GLN A 62 11.15 -19.14 -22.14
CA GLN A 62 11.84 -18.79 -20.90
C GLN A 62 11.22 -19.50 -19.68
N PRO A 63 11.44 -20.80 -19.52
CA PRO A 63 10.77 -21.60 -18.51
C PRO A 63 11.11 -21.25 -17.07
N ASP A 64 12.26 -20.62 -16.83
CA ASP A 64 12.76 -20.30 -15.49
C ASP A 64 12.50 -18.84 -15.09
N ALA A 65 11.89 -18.03 -15.96
CA ALA A 65 11.58 -16.63 -15.64
C ALA A 65 10.56 -16.56 -14.50
N ARG A 66 10.80 -15.64 -13.57
CA ARG A 66 9.85 -15.36 -12.48
C ARG A 66 8.68 -14.54 -13.02
N ARG A 67 7.48 -15.12 -13.02
CA ARG A 67 6.29 -14.51 -13.64
C ARG A 67 5.06 -14.59 -12.79
N ILE A 68 4.28 -13.52 -12.82
CA ILE A 68 2.93 -13.45 -12.28
C ILE A 68 1.99 -13.07 -13.43
N LEU A 69 1.13 -14.01 -13.82
CA LEU A 69 0.09 -13.79 -14.84
C LEU A 69 -1.18 -13.36 -14.12
N VAL A 70 -1.52 -12.07 -14.19
CA VAL A 70 -2.68 -11.48 -13.50
C VAL A 70 -3.89 -11.58 -14.40
N ILE A 71 -4.96 -12.17 -13.89
CA ILE A 71 -6.27 -12.24 -14.55
C ILE A 71 -7.20 -11.35 -13.77
N ASP A 72 -7.56 -10.23 -14.38
CA ASP A 72 -8.42 -9.23 -13.78
C ASP A 72 -9.87 -9.74 -13.72
N HIS A 73 -10.53 -9.52 -12.59
CA HIS A 73 -11.91 -9.94 -12.32
C HIS A 73 -12.18 -11.45 -12.33
N GLY A 74 -11.15 -12.28 -12.42
CA GLY A 74 -11.28 -13.73 -12.31
C GLY A 74 -12.18 -14.43 -13.35
N ALA A 75 -12.50 -13.74 -14.44
CA ALA A 75 -13.53 -14.16 -15.41
C ALA A 75 -13.02 -15.11 -16.52
N LEU A 76 -11.71 -15.33 -16.60
CA LEU A 76 -11.15 -16.13 -17.68
C LEU A 76 -11.06 -17.62 -17.32
N TYR A 77 -11.37 -18.46 -18.29
CA TYR A 77 -11.06 -19.88 -18.21
C TYR A 77 -9.55 -20.09 -18.39
N VAL A 78 -8.92 -20.69 -17.41
CA VAL A 78 -7.50 -21.06 -17.51
C VAL A 78 -7.38 -22.53 -17.85
N PRO A 79 -6.82 -22.88 -19.02
CA PRO A 79 -6.64 -24.27 -19.44
C PRO A 79 -5.79 -25.11 -18.48
N MET A 80 -6.10 -26.38 -18.35
CA MET A 80 -5.45 -27.31 -17.42
C MET A 80 -3.95 -27.48 -17.64
N ASP A 81 -3.48 -27.39 -18.86
CA ASP A 81 -2.06 -27.48 -19.21
C ASP A 81 -1.28 -26.29 -18.66
N ILE A 82 -1.90 -25.10 -18.64
CA ILE A 82 -1.31 -23.90 -18.03
C ILE A 82 -1.33 -24.02 -16.50
N THR A 83 -2.46 -24.44 -15.91
CA THR A 83 -2.58 -24.56 -14.44
C THR A 83 -1.70 -25.65 -13.83
N ARG A 84 -1.29 -26.66 -14.61
CA ARG A 84 -0.31 -27.66 -14.16
C ARG A 84 1.07 -27.08 -13.94
N ARG A 85 1.43 -26.06 -14.69
CA ARG A 85 2.75 -25.42 -14.62
C ARG A 85 2.72 -24.17 -13.75
N TYR A 86 1.63 -23.40 -13.84
CA TYR A 86 1.42 -22.15 -13.11
C TYR A 86 0.35 -22.38 -12.04
N PRO A 87 0.73 -22.50 -10.76
CA PRO A 87 -0.23 -22.55 -9.66
C PRO A 87 -1.20 -21.37 -9.69
N VAL A 88 -2.48 -21.66 -9.52
CA VAL A 88 -3.53 -20.62 -9.50
C VAL A 88 -3.74 -20.14 -8.08
N VAL A 89 -3.58 -18.84 -7.88
CA VAL A 89 -3.80 -18.13 -6.61
C VAL A 89 -4.99 -17.21 -6.76
N LYS A 90 -5.97 -17.31 -5.85
CA LYS A 90 -7.12 -16.40 -5.81
C LYS A 90 -6.85 -15.27 -4.82
N LEU A 91 -6.98 -14.03 -5.29
CA LEU A 91 -6.94 -12.82 -4.47
C LEU A 91 -8.35 -12.23 -4.40
N SER A 92 -8.90 -12.18 -3.19
CA SER A 92 -10.21 -11.61 -2.93
C SER A 92 -10.29 -11.03 -1.52
N LEU A 93 -11.23 -10.10 -1.28
CA LEU A 93 -11.52 -9.58 0.05
C LEU A 93 -11.89 -10.69 1.01
N GLN A 94 -12.67 -11.69 0.56
CA GLN A 94 -13.04 -12.86 1.36
C GLN A 94 -11.82 -13.67 1.79
N GLY A 95 -10.83 -13.85 0.92
CA GLY A 95 -9.58 -14.56 1.24
C GLY A 95 -8.71 -13.77 2.21
N LEU A 96 -8.72 -12.44 2.11
CA LEU A 96 -7.96 -11.56 3.00
C LEU A 96 -8.63 -11.37 4.37
N PHE A 97 -9.97 -11.29 4.41
CA PHE A 97 -10.75 -11.03 5.62
C PHE A 97 -11.91 -12.04 5.76
N PRO A 98 -11.61 -13.32 6.01
CA PRO A 98 -12.63 -14.40 5.96
C PRO A 98 -13.72 -14.28 7.04
N THR A 99 -13.49 -13.47 8.05
CA THR A 99 -14.42 -13.25 9.17
C THR A 99 -15.35 -12.05 9.00
N LEU A 100 -15.10 -11.21 7.99
CA LEU A 100 -15.85 -9.99 7.72
C LEU A 100 -16.70 -10.13 6.46
N ASP A 101 -17.80 -9.39 6.40
CA ASP A 101 -18.65 -9.35 5.21
C ASP A 101 -18.01 -8.52 4.10
N CYS A 102 -17.71 -9.17 2.97
CA CYS A 102 -16.95 -8.58 1.86
C CYS A 102 -17.74 -7.54 1.08
N ASP A 103 -19.09 -7.68 1.00
CA ASP A 103 -19.93 -6.68 0.35
C ASP A 103 -19.85 -5.34 1.08
N VAL A 104 -19.73 -5.38 2.41
CA VAL A 104 -19.54 -4.20 3.24
C VAL A 104 -18.15 -3.60 3.00
N LEU A 105 -17.10 -4.43 3.04
CA LEU A 105 -15.72 -3.95 2.84
C LEU A 105 -15.51 -3.31 1.47
N ALA A 106 -16.15 -3.86 0.43
CA ALA A 106 -16.05 -3.33 -0.93
C ALA A 106 -16.71 -1.95 -1.09
N LYS A 107 -17.78 -1.69 -0.33
CA LYS A 107 -18.63 -0.50 -0.47
C LYS A 107 -18.31 0.61 0.52
N LEU A 108 -17.55 0.35 1.59
CA LEU A 108 -17.23 1.36 2.60
C LEU A 108 -16.23 2.37 2.06
N PRO A 109 -16.65 3.65 1.87
CA PRO A 109 -15.72 4.70 1.46
C PRO A 109 -14.75 5.02 2.62
N GLY A 110 -13.51 5.35 2.29
CA GLY A 110 -12.52 5.80 3.26
C GLY A 110 -12.06 4.77 4.30
N LEU A 111 -12.37 3.49 4.11
CA LEU A 111 -11.87 2.42 4.98
C LEU A 111 -10.35 2.32 4.88
N ASP A 112 -9.66 2.47 6.01
CA ASP A 112 -8.22 2.23 6.10
C ASP A 112 -7.95 0.71 6.18
N PHE A 113 -7.69 0.12 5.01
CA PHE A 113 -7.38 -1.29 4.89
C PHE A 113 -6.05 -1.69 5.54
N ASP A 114 -5.09 -0.76 5.72
CA ASP A 114 -3.85 -1.05 6.45
C ASP A 114 -4.14 -1.22 7.93
N HIS A 115 -5.00 -0.36 8.50
CA HIS A 115 -5.47 -0.49 9.87
C HIS A 115 -6.26 -1.79 10.09
N LEU A 116 -7.22 -2.06 9.21
CA LEU A 116 -8.01 -3.29 9.25
C LEU A 116 -7.13 -4.54 9.18
N ALA A 117 -6.14 -4.55 8.29
CA ALA A 117 -5.20 -5.64 8.14
C ALA A 117 -4.36 -5.84 9.40
N PHE A 118 -3.84 -4.76 9.98
CA PHE A 118 -3.07 -4.80 11.22
C PHE A 118 -3.88 -5.44 12.34
N ILE A 119 -5.13 -5.01 12.55
CA ILE A 119 -6.00 -5.56 13.59
C ILE A 119 -6.33 -7.04 13.32
N ALA A 120 -6.64 -7.39 12.08
CA ALA A 120 -6.95 -8.77 11.70
C ALA A 120 -5.74 -9.73 11.80
N ASP A 121 -4.52 -9.21 11.80
CA ASP A 121 -3.30 -9.98 12.03
C ASP A 121 -2.95 -10.12 13.52
N GLN A 122 -3.35 -9.15 14.34
CA GLN A 122 -3.06 -9.14 15.79
C GLN A 122 -4.12 -9.84 16.62
N LEU A 123 -5.37 -9.78 16.21
CA LEU A 123 -6.51 -10.27 16.98
C LEU A 123 -7.33 -11.30 16.18
N PRO A 124 -7.73 -12.42 16.81
CA PRO A 124 -8.65 -13.37 16.19
C PRO A 124 -10.05 -12.74 16.13
N LEU A 125 -10.38 -12.11 14.99
CA LEU A 125 -11.70 -11.58 14.75
C LEU A 125 -12.73 -12.71 14.65
N GLN A 126 -13.84 -12.59 15.37
CA GLN A 126 -14.98 -13.49 15.22
C GLN A 126 -15.70 -13.22 13.90
N LYS A 127 -16.42 -14.22 13.39
CA LYS A 127 -17.23 -14.05 12.18
C LYS A 127 -18.33 -13.02 12.44
N MET A 128 -18.41 -12.02 11.58
CA MET A 128 -19.34 -10.90 11.66
C MET A 128 -20.32 -10.93 10.49
N ASP A 129 -21.58 -10.62 10.77
CA ASP A 129 -22.57 -10.34 9.73
C ASP A 129 -22.38 -8.93 9.11
N LYS A 130 -23.24 -8.54 8.17
CA LYS A 130 -23.18 -7.22 7.48
C LYS A 130 -23.24 -6.05 8.45
N GLN A 131 -24.16 -6.09 9.42
CA GLN A 131 -24.36 -4.99 10.37
C GLN A 131 -23.17 -4.88 11.34
N GLN A 132 -22.70 -6.01 11.84
CA GLN A 132 -21.54 -6.09 12.72
C GLN A 132 -20.25 -5.64 12.00
N THR A 133 -20.04 -6.07 10.74
CA THR A 133 -18.90 -5.65 9.93
C THR A 133 -18.94 -4.15 9.69
N TRP A 134 -20.10 -3.61 9.34
CA TRP A 134 -20.26 -2.17 9.14
C TRP A 134 -19.92 -1.39 10.41
N LYS A 135 -20.52 -1.76 11.54
CA LYS A 135 -20.25 -1.12 12.84
C LYS A 135 -18.78 -1.21 13.21
N PHE A 136 -18.19 -2.39 13.09
CA PHE A 136 -16.77 -2.59 13.38
C PHE A 136 -15.88 -1.67 12.56
N CYS A 137 -16.07 -1.60 11.25
CA CYS A 137 -15.24 -0.80 10.35
C CYS A 137 -15.45 0.71 10.49
N THR A 138 -16.66 1.17 10.84
CA THR A 138 -16.98 2.60 10.93
C THR A 138 -16.79 3.18 12.32
N GLU A 139 -17.04 2.41 13.36
CA GLU A 139 -17.04 2.84 14.75
C GLU A 139 -15.89 2.22 15.56
N ASP A 140 -15.89 0.87 15.68
CA ASP A 140 -15.04 0.18 16.64
C ASP A 140 -13.55 0.31 16.32
N LEU A 141 -13.15 0.23 15.04
CA LEU A 141 -11.75 0.43 14.61
C LEU A 141 -11.16 1.78 15.05
N ARG A 142 -12.01 2.78 15.30
CA ARG A 142 -11.59 4.11 15.72
C ARG A 142 -11.48 4.24 17.24
N THR A 143 -11.88 3.23 17.99
CA THR A 143 -11.78 3.24 19.46
C THR A 143 -10.34 2.95 19.90
N ILE A 144 -10.03 3.36 21.13
CA ILE A 144 -8.69 3.22 21.72
C ILE A 144 -8.13 1.78 21.61
N PRO A 145 -8.89 0.71 21.91
CA PRO A 145 -8.38 -0.66 21.86
C PRO A 145 -7.82 -1.08 20.49
N TYR A 146 -8.34 -0.50 19.41
CA TYR A 146 -7.91 -0.84 18.05
C TYR A 146 -7.00 0.23 17.43
N ALA A 147 -7.30 1.49 17.67
CA ALA A 147 -6.58 2.61 17.08
C ALA A 147 -5.20 2.85 17.72
N GLU A 148 -5.08 2.73 19.04
CA GLU A 148 -3.81 3.00 19.75
C GLU A 148 -2.70 1.99 19.38
N PRO A 149 -2.93 0.67 19.33
CA PRO A 149 -1.90 -0.28 18.90
C PRO A 149 -1.42 -0.02 17.48
N TYR A 150 -2.33 0.30 16.56
CA TYR A 150 -1.96 0.62 15.19
C TYR A 150 -1.18 1.94 15.07
N ALA A 151 -1.63 2.99 15.76
CA ALA A 151 -0.91 4.26 15.78
C ALA A 151 0.52 4.12 16.35
N ASN A 152 0.69 3.33 17.41
CA ASN A 152 2.00 3.04 17.98
C ASN A 152 2.88 2.23 17.00
N ALA A 153 2.31 1.24 16.31
CA ALA A 153 3.02 0.48 15.29
C ALA A 153 3.49 1.37 14.12
N LEU A 154 2.68 2.34 13.70
CA LEU A 154 3.06 3.33 12.69
C LEU A 154 4.21 4.24 13.16
N LEU A 155 4.24 4.62 14.45
CA LEU A 155 5.36 5.38 15.02
C LEU A 155 6.66 4.55 15.04
N ASP A 156 6.57 3.27 15.40
CA ASP A 156 7.71 2.36 15.38
C ASP A 156 8.22 2.13 13.96
N GLU A 157 7.31 1.97 12.99
CA GLU A 157 7.64 1.88 11.58
C GLU A 157 8.35 3.16 11.08
N ALA A 158 7.82 4.34 11.44
CA ALA A 158 8.44 5.61 11.04
C ALA A 158 9.88 5.75 11.58
N VAL A 159 10.14 5.34 12.82
CA VAL A 159 11.50 5.34 13.39
C VAL A 159 12.40 4.35 12.66
N SER A 160 11.92 3.14 12.38
CA SER A 160 12.69 2.12 11.66
C SER A 160 13.06 2.60 10.26
N LEU A 161 12.10 3.16 9.53
CA LEU A 161 12.31 3.73 8.20
C LEU A 161 13.30 4.92 8.24
N ALA A 162 13.16 5.83 9.21
CA ALA A 162 14.06 6.96 9.35
C ALA A 162 15.51 6.54 9.64
N THR A 163 15.68 5.51 10.47
CA THR A 163 17.00 5.00 10.83
C THR A 163 17.70 4.31 9.65
N SER A 164 16.93 3.69 8.76
CA SER A 164 17.46 3.00 7.57
C SER A 164 17.49 3.88 6.32
N ALA A 165 17.03 5.13 6.38
CA ALA A 165 16.93 6.02 5.23
C ALA A 165 18.32 6.37 4.65
N VAL A 166 18.50 6.09 3.36
CA VAL A 166 19.75 6.37 2.61
C VAL A 166 19.54 7.48 1.59
N SER A 167 18.36 7.50 0.95
CA SER A 167 18.01 8.43 -0.12
C SER A 167 16.88 9.39 0.31
N HIS A 168 16.71 10.49 -0.46
CA HIS A 168 15.59 11.41 -0.25
C HIS A 168 14.22 10.74 -0.40
N ARG A 169 14.11 9.66 -1.18
CA ARG A 169 12.86 8.93 -1.38
C ARG A 169 12.41 8.18 -0.14
N ASP A 170 13.35 7.77 0.70
CA ASP A 170 13.08 6.98 1.90
C ASP A 170 12.37 7.80 2.99
N TRP A 171 12.42 9.14 2.88
CA TRP A 171 11.74 10.04 3.82
C TRP A 171 10.24 10.20 3.55
N THR A 172 9.76 9.91 2.34
CA THR A 172 8.32 9.93 2.05
C THR A 172 7.55 8.90 2.90
N PRO A 173 7.91 7.61 2.93
CA PRO A 173 7.23 6.65 3.79
C PRO A 173 7.36 6.97 5.28
N VAL A 174 8.49 7.54 5.74
CA VAL A 174 8.62 8.03 7.12
C VAL A 174 7.55 9.06 7.44
N ALA A 175 7.42 10.09 6.59
CA ALA A 175 6.46 11.16 6.77
C ALA A 175 5.00 10.65 6.69
N ILE A 176 4.72 9.70 5.83
CA ILE A 176 3.41 9.05 5.71
C ILE A 176 3.07 8.29 6.99
N SER A 177 3.93 7.40 7.47
CA SER A 177 3.66 6.59 8.67
C SER A 177 3.53 7.47 9.91
N TYR A 178 4.40 8.49 10.07
CA TYR A 178 4.30 9.46 11.15
C TYR A 178 3.01 10.30 11.07
N GLY A 179 2.66 10.80 9.88
CA GLY A 179 1.44 11.59 9.66
C GLY A 179 0.17 10.79 9.93
N LYS A 180 0.10 9.53 9.45
CA LYS A 180 -1.01 8.63 9.77
C LYS A 180 -1.13 8.38 11.28
N ALA A 181 -0.03 8.11 11.97
CA ALA A 181 -0.02 7.89 13.41
C ALA A 181 -0.55 9.12 14.18
N THR A 182 -0.09 10.32 13.80
CA THR A 182 -0.47 11.55 14.47
C THR A 182 -1.91 11.99 14.20
N MET A 183 -2.47 11.63 13.03
CA MET A 183 -3.88 11.85 12.71
C MET A 183 -4.83 11.25 13.76
N PHE A 184 -4.48 10.12 14.37
CA PHE A 184 -5.31 9.50 15.42
C PHE A 184 -5.51 10.38 16.64
N GLN A 185 -4.60 11.31 16.94
CA GLN A 185 -4.79 12.27 18.04
C GLN A 185 -5.97 13.20 17.82
N HIS A 186 -6.19 13.64 16.57
CA HIS A 186 -7.33 14.49 16.21
C HIS A 186 -8.65 13.69 16.18
N SER A 187 -8.55 12.38 16.19
CA SER A 187 -9.70 11.47 16.24
C SER A 187 -10.11 11.09 17.67
N GLY A 188 -9.54 11.72 18.70
CA GLY A 188 -9.83 11.42 20.09
C GLY A 188 -9.09 10.20 20.66
N VAL A 189 -8.17 9.61 19.89
CA VAL A 189 -7.32 8.51 20.37
C VAL A 189 -6.22 9.09 21.24
N ALA A 190 -6.20 8.73 22.51
CA ALA A 190 -5.16 9.14 23.44
C ALA A 190 -3.87 8.38 23.18
N LEU A 191 -3.10 8.77 22.14
CA LEU A 191 -1.71 8.35 22.04
C LEU A 191 -0.98 8.85 23.29
N ARG A 192 -0.26 7.97 23.99
CA ARG A 192 0.55 8.36 25.16
C ARG A 192 1.54 9.43 24.71
N GLY A 193 1.35 10.69 25.17
CA GLY A 193 2.12 11.84 24.67
C GLY A 193 3.64 11.70 24.86
N PHE A 194 4.09 10.94 25.86
CA PHE A 194 5.50 10.61 26.06
C PHE A 194 6.06 9.74 24.94
N TYR A 195 5.34 8.71 24.52
CA TYR A 195 5.78 7.80 23.45
C TYR A 195 5.93 8.54 22.11
N LYS A 196 4.94 9.36 21.74
CA LYS A 196 5.01 10.22 20.53
C LYS A 196 6.22 11.16 20.57
N LYS A 197 6.45 11.86 21.71
CA LYS A 197 7.56 12.82 21.86
C LYS A 197 8.91 12.14 21.66
N GLN A 198 9.12 10.98 22.28
CA GLN A 198 10.36 10.22 22.15
C GLN A 198 10.59 9.75 20.70
N LYS A 199 9.55 9.20 20.03
CA LYS A 199 9.64 8.73 18.65
C LYS A 199 9.90 9.88 17.68
N LYS A 200 9.24 11.02 17.88
CA LYS A 200 9.51 12.25 17.11
C LYS A 200 10.99 12.65 17.20
N GLN A 201 11.56 12.71 18.41
CA GLN A 201 12.97 13.03 18.60
C GLN A 201 13.92 12.08 17.89
N GLN A 202 13.61 10.77 17.87
CA GLN A 202 14.41 9.78 17.16
C GLN A 202 14.36 10.01 15.63
N ILE A 203 13.18 10.30 15.08
CA ILE A 203 13.01 10.62 13.66
C ILE A 203 13.76 11.90 13.29
N GLU A 204 13.61 12.95 14.09
CA GLU A 204 14.28 14.24 13.88
C GLU A 204 15.81 14.09 13.93
N ALA A 205 16.34 13.35 14.89
CA ALA A 205 17.77 13.09 14.99
C ALA A 205 18.32 12.33 13.78
N ALA A 206 17.58 11.33 13.31
CA ALA A 206 17.92 10.58 12.09
C ALA A 206 17.90 11.48 10.84
N PHE A 207 16.89 12.37 10.74
CA PHE A 207 16.78 13.33 9.64
C PHE A 207 17.92 14.33 9.63
N VAL A 208 18.26 14.94 10.78
CA VAL A 208 19.37 15.88 10.89
C VAL A 208 20.67 15.23 10.43
N LYS A 209 20.96 14.04 10.94
CA LYS A 209 22.16 13.28 10.54
C LYS A 209 22.19 13.02 9.02
N TRP A 210 21.05 12.68 8.44
CA TRP A 210 20.94 12.39 7.00
C TRP A 210 21.11 13.67 6.19
N ILE A 211 20.42 14.78 6.55
CA ILE A 211 20.46 16.03 5.80
C ILE A 211 21.87 16.66 5.85
N ASP A 212 22.54 16.63 6.99
CA ASP A 212 23.91 17.13 7.12
C ASP A 212 24.87 16.39 6.17
N ALA A 213 24.70 15.09 6.01
CA ALA A 213 25.52 14.27 5.13
C ALA A 213 25.17 14.43 3.63
N LYS A 214 23.93 14.80 3.27
CA LYS A 214 23.42 14.73 1.89
C LYS A 214 23.00 16.05 1.28
N TYR A 215 22.90 17.14 2.08
CA TYR A 215 22.36 18.44 1.65
C TYR A 215 23.00 18.97 0.36
N GLY A 216 24.32 18.98 0.30
CA GLY A 216 25.07 19.47 -0.88
C GLY A 216 24.81 18.69 -2.16
N MET A 217 24.36 17.43 -2.06
CA MET A 217 24.09 16.57 -3.21
C MET A 217 22.66 16.72 -3.74
N LEU A 218 21.71 17.24 -2.93
CA LEU A 218 20.29 17.30 -3.28
C LEU A 218 20.01 18.16 -4.51
N SER A 219 20.75 19.22 -4.72
CA SER A 219 20.61 20.11 -5.89
C SER A 219 20.89 19.40 -7.21
N GLY A 220 21.77 18.41 -7.21
CA GLY A 220 22.13 17.60 -8.38
C GLY A 220 21.21 16.38 -8.63
N VAL A 221 20.34 16.03 -7.68
CA VAL A 221 19.47 14.86 -7.83
C VAL A 221 18.38 15.14 -8.85
N VAL A 222 18.27 14.26 -9.85
CA VAL A 222 17.22 14.28 -10.86
C VAL A 222 16.31 13.06 -10.64
N ASP A 223 15.04 13.30 -10.37
CA ASP A 223 14.02 12.27 -10.37
C ASP A 223 13.06 12.50 -11.55
N ARG A 224 12.88 11.48 -12.39
CA ARG A 224 11.99 11.58 -13.56
C ARG A 224 10.51 11.48 -13.22
N LYS A 225 10.17 10.84 -12.09
CA LYS A 225 8.79 10.57 -11.68
C LYS A 225 8.19 11.71 -10.84
N ARG A 226 9.01 12.47 -10.10
CA ARG A 226 8.58 13.56 -9.23
C ARG A 226 9.69 14.58 -8.98
N PRO A 227 9.37 15.86 -8.73
CA PRO A 227 10.38 16.86 -8.38
C PRO A 227 10.96 16.56 -6.99
N VAL A 228 12.29 16.64 -6.87
CA VAL A 228 13.02 16.43 -5.60
C VAL A 228 13.02 17.70 -4.74
N LEU A 229 13.09 18.86 -5.40
CA LEU A 229 13.12 20.17 -4.76
C LEU A 229 11.92 21.00 -5.23
N LEU A 230 11.40 21.84 -4.34
CA LEU A 230 10.28 22.74 -4.65
C LEU A 230 10.58 23.65 -5.87
N SER A 231 11.81 24.14 -5.98
CA SER A 231 12.26 24.95 -7.12
C SER A 231 12.19 24.23 -8.48
N LYS A 232 12.13 22.90 -8.51
CA LYS A 232 12.05 22.09 -9.73
C LYS A 232 10.62 21.67 -10.11
N VAL A 233 9.62 22.02 -9.32
CA VAL A 233 8.21 21.66 -9.58
C VAL A 233 7.72 22.24 -10.90
N ASN A 234 8.02 23.51 -11.18
CA ASN A 234 7.62 24.17 -12.43
C ASN A 234 8.24 23.50 -13.66
N ASP A 235 9.51 23.12 -13.58
CA ASP A 235 10.20 22.44 -14.70
C ASP A 235 9.64 21.03 -14.91
N PHE A 236 9.21 20.36 -13.83
CA PHE A 236 8.58 19.05 -13.90
C PHE A 236 7.20 19.13 -14.58
N ILE A 237 6.37 20.11 -14.19
CA ILE A 237 5.03 20.33 -14.76
C ILE A 237 5.13 20.69 -16.26
N ARG A 238 6.08 21.54 -16.66
CA ARG A 238 6.25 21.96 -18.06
C ARG A 238 6.67 20.85 -19.02
N LYS A 239 7.18 19.73 -18.51
CA LYS A 239 7.57 18.57 -19.34
C LYS A 239 6.40 17.68 -19.76
N GLY A 240 5.26 17.82 -19.14
CA GLY A 240 4.03 17.10 -19.49
C GLY A 240 3.22 17.87 -20.53
N ASN A 241 2.48 17.13 -21.37
CA ASN A 241 1.54 17.69 -22.34
C ASN A 241 0.10 17.82 -21.77
N ASP A 242 -0.09 17.46 -20.52
CA ASP A 242 -1.40 17.44 -19.88
C ASP A 242 -1.78 18.82 -19.31
N LYS A 243 -3.08 19.08 -19.24
CA LYS A 243 -3.60 20.23 -18.48
C LYS A 243 -3.48 19.92 -16.99
N ILE A 244 -2.56 20.61 -16.30
CA ILE A 244 -2.25 20.39 -14.89
C ILE A 244 -2.71 21.60 -14.08
N ALA A 245 -3.45 21.37 -13.00
CA ALA A 245 -3.73 22.35 -11.97
C ALA A 245 -2.79 22.08 -10.77
N LEU A 246 -1.94 23.04 -10.45
CA LEU A 246 -1.08 22.97 -9.27
C LEU A 246 -1.81 23.63 -8.10
N ILE A 247 -2.16 22.84 -7.08
CA ILE A 247 -2.72 23.34 -5.82
C ILE A 247 -1.61 23.34 -4.77
N VAL A 248 -1.24 24.51 -4.26
CA VAL A 248 -0.24 24.65 -3.21
C VAL A 248 -0.96 24.89 -1.89
N MET A 249 -0.79 23.99 -0.94
CA MET A 249 -1.30 24.11 0.42
C MET A 249 -0.11 24.33 1.37
N ASP A 250 0.23 25.60 1.59
CA ASP A 250 1.36 25.96 2.44
C ASP A 250 1.12 25.53 3.90
N GLY A 251 2.17 24.97 4.50
CA GLY A 251 2.12 24.48 5.89
C GLY A 251 1.31 23.21 6.13
N MET A 252 0.75 22.58 5.08
CA MET A 252 0.01 21.35 5.24
C MET A 252 0.94 20.16 5.54
N SER A 253 0.81 19.59 6.75
CA SER A 253 1.48 18.34 7.12
C SER A 253 0.76 17.11 6.57
N PHE A 254 1.43 15.95 6.52
CA PHE A 254 0.75 14.68 6.21
C PHE A 254 -0.36 14.35 7.21
N GLU A 255 -0.24 14.76 8.46
CA GLU A 255 -1.30 14.67 9.47
C GLU A 255 -2.57 15.39 9.03
N ASN A 256 -2.43 16.65 8.59
CA ASN A 256 -3.54 17.45 8.06
C ASN A 256 -4.12 16.83 6.78
N PHE A 257 -3.25 16.38 5.88
CA PHE A 257 -3.65 15.69 4.65
C PHE A 257 -4.53 14.47 4.93
N PHE A 258 -4.10 13.57 5.80
CA PHE A 258 -4.88 12.37 6.15
C PHE A 258 -6.16 12.70 6.90
N THR A 259 -6.17 13.75 7.72
CA THR A 259 -7.38 14.24 8.39
C THR A 259 -8.41 14.72 7.37
N ILE A 260 -8.01 15.54 6.40
CA ILE A 260 -8.88 16.04 5.32
C ILE A 260 -9.36 14.88 4.44
N GLN A 261 -8.45 14.00 4.00
CA GLN A 261 -8.79 12.84 3.19
C GLN A 261 -9.86 11.97 3.86
N ARG A 262 -9.73 11.78 5.17
CA ARG A 262 -10.71 11.02 5.95
C ARG A 262 -12.06 11.73 6.06
N MET A 263 -12.06 13.06 6.21
CA MET A 263 -13.32 13.84 6.25
C MET A 263 -14.05 13.77 4.91
N LEU A 264 -13.35 13.98 3.79
CA LEU A 264 -13.93 13.93 2.46
C LEU A 264 -14.43 12.54 2.04
N ALA A 265 -13.87 11.47 2.59
CA ALA A 265 -14.32 10.10 2.31
C ALA A 265 -15.67 9.76 2.96
N HIS A 266 -16.22 10.65 3.80
CA HIS A 266 -17.50 10.49 4.49
C HIS A 266 -18.62 11.36 3.89
N GLU A 267 -18.32 12.23 2.94
CA GLU A 267 -19.28 12.96 2.11
C GLU A 267 -19.62 12.20 0.83
#